data_d148d98e19f19c12505c104c0106e123
#
_entry.id   d148d98e19f19c12505c104c0106e123
#
_cell.length_a   1.000
_cell.length_b   1.000
_cell.length_c   1.000
_cell.angle_alpha   90.00
_cell.angle_beta   90.00
_cell.angle_gamma   90.00
#
_symmetry.space_group_name_H-M   'P 1'
#
loop_
_entity.id
_entity.type
_entity.pdbx_description
1 polymer ?
#
loop_
_entity_poly.entity_id
_entity_poly.type
_entity_poly.pdbx_seq_one_letter_code
_entity_poly.pdbx_strand_id
1 'polypeptide(L)'
;MFRIEVIGNLGADAQVKESNGSKFVTMRIAHSEVWKDEKNEKHEKTIWIDATMNDVDSKLLPYLKQGVKVFVRGNGSLRVYSSPKDRMMKAGATINVREIELVGGSGDEVPKQLVDPADGSLHPVQKYYWVERDNKAMKKDEVYNLIDVRGNHFIMNKAGFVTPYVPTEQNQ
;
A
#
# COMPACT_ATOMS: atom_id res chain seq x y z
N MET A 1 0.23 27.03 -0.48
CA MET A 1 0.48 25.63 -0.90
C MET A 1 -0.47 24.74 -0.09
N PHE A 2 -1.30 23.92 -0.74
CA PHE A 2 -2.19 22.99 -0.04
C PHE A 2 -1.66 21.57 -0.21
N ARG A 3 -1.24 20.94 0.88
CA ARG A 3 -0.73 19.57 0.93
C ARG A 3 -1.67 18.71 1.74
N ILE A 4 -1.79 17.45 1.35
CA ILE A 4 -2.53 16.41 2.07
C ILE A 4 -1.57 15.27 2.35
N GLU A 5 -1.64 14.76 3.58
CA GLU A 5 -1.02 13.52 4.02
C GLU A 5 -2.13 12.61 4.51
N VAL A 6 -2.09 11.35 4.11
CA VAL A 6 -3.09 10.37 4.51
C VAL A 6 -2.47 8.99 4.67
N ILE A 7 -2.92 8.29 5.70
CA ILE A 7 -2.72 6.85 5.87
C ILE A 7 -4.08 6.19 5.70
N GLY A 8 -4.17 5.20 4.82
CA GLY A 8 -5.41 4.49 4.58
C GLY A 8 -5.20 3.22 3.76
N ASN A 9 -6.25 2.48 3.55
CA ASN A 9 -6.21 1.26 2.76
C ASN A 9 -6.70 1.51 1.34
N LEU A 10 -6.08 0.86 0.36
CA LEU A 10 -6.55 0.91 -1.02
C LEU A 10 -7.91 0.22 -1.14
N GLY A 11 -8.89 0.93 -1.69
CA GLY A 11 -10.25 0.40 -1.90
C GLY A 11 -10.36 -0.53 -3.11
N ALA A 12 -9.40 -0.45 -4.02
CA ALA A 12 -9.25 -1.30 -5.19
C ALA A 12 -7.77 -1.30 -5.61
N ASP A 13 -7.39 -2.22 -6.50
CA ASP A 13 -6.06 -2.22 -7.13
C ASP A 13 -5.79 -0.88 -7.82
N ALA A 14 -4.54 -0.41 -7.72
CA ALA A 14 -4.10 0.74 -8.49
C ALA A 14 -4.18 0.45 -9.99
N GLN A 15 -4.63 1.43 -10.76
CA GLN A 15 -4.83 1.29 -12.19
C GLN A 15 -4.01 2.33 -12.96
N VAL A 16 -3.32 1.87 -14.00
CA VAL A 16 -2.71 2.76 -14.99
C VAL A 16 -3.81 3.24 -15.94
N LYS A 17 -3.93 4.54 -16.09
CA LYS A 17 -4.83 5.20 -17.04
C LYS A 17 -4.04 6.07 -17.98
N GLU A 18 -4.63 6.35 -19.14
CA GLU A 18 -4.06 7.27 -20.12
C GLU A 18 -5.09 8.37 -20.43
N SER A 19 -4.61 9.60 -20.49
CA SER A 19 -5.38 10.75 -20.91
C SER A 19 -4.47 11.74 -21.62
N ASN A 20 -4.89 12.23 -22.77
CA ASN A 20 -4.14 13.19 -23.60
C ASN A 20 -2.69 12.74 -23.88
N GLY A 21 -2.49 11.45 -24.15
CA GLY A 21 -1.17 10.86 -24.43
C GLY A 21 -0.25 10.73 -23.20
N SER A 22 -0.71 11.05 -22.00
CA SER A 22 0.03 10.90 -20.75
C SER A 22 -0.55 9.77 -19.92
N LYS A 23 0.32 8.88 -19.43
CA LYS A 23 -0.04 7.78 -18.54
C LYS A 23 0.12 8.22 -17.09
N PHE A 24 -0.78 7.74 -16.23
CA PHE A 24 -0.74 7.99 -14.79
C PHE A 24 -1.43 6.85 -14.03
N VAL A 25 -1.03 6.68 -12.79
CA VAL A 25 -1.64 5.70 -11.87
C VAL A 25 -2.76 6.36 -11.09
N THR A 26 -3.90 5.70 -11.00
CA THR A 26 -5.03 6.13 -10.16
C THR A 26 -5.22 5.16 -9.01
N MET A 27 -5.51 5.70 -7.84
CA MET A 27 -5.78 4.96 -6.61
C MET A 27 -6.94 5.58 -5.87
N ARG A 28 -7.67 4.76 -5.10
CA ARG A 28 -8.70 5.22 -4.19
C ARG A 28 -8.38 4.75 -2.77
N ILE A 29 -8.19 5.68 -1.85
CA ILE A 29 -7.73 5.44 -0.49
C ILE A 29 -8.89 5.64 0.46
N ALA A 30 -9.12 4.65 1.34
CA ALA A 30 -10.06 4.71 2.44
C ALA A 30 -9.31 5.04 3.73
N HIS A 31 -9.54 6.20 4.30
CA HIS A 31 -9.10 6.56 5.64
C HIS A 31 -10.26 6.39 6.61
N SER A 32 -10.13 5.51 7.58
CA SER A 32 -11.16 5.25 8.58
C SER A 32 -10.75 5.82 9.93
N GLU A 33 -11.62 6.64 10.48
CA GLU A 33 -11.53 7.17 11.84
C GLU A 33 -12.53 6.45 12.73
N VAL A 34 -12.06 6.03 13.90
CA VAL A 34 -12.89 5.35 14.90
C VAL A 34 -12.80 6.15 16.19
N TRP A 35 -13.96 6.55 16.73
CA TRP A 35 -14.02 7.25 18.00
C TRP A 35 -15.19 6.72 18.86
N LYS A 36 -15.14 7.01 20.13
CA LYS A 36 -16.24 6.75 21.06
C LYS A 36 -16.89 8.06 21.48
N ASP A 37 -18.20 8.07 21.58
CA ASP A 37 -18.96 9.22 22.11
C ASP A 37 -19.00 9.21 23.65
N GLU A 38 -19.68 10.19 24.22
CA GLU A 38 -19.87 10.34 25.68
C GLU A 38 -20.59 9.13 26.31
N LYS A 39 -21.33 8.37 25.52
CA LYS A 39 -22.06 7.17 25.95
C LYS A 39 -21.23 5.90 25.76
N ASN A 40 -19.93 6.06 25.40
CA ASN A 40 -19.01 4.96 25.09
C ASN A 40 -19.42 4.11 23.87
N GLU A 41 -20.33 4.65 23.01
CA GLU A 41 -20.71 4.02 21.75
C GLU A 41 -19.62 4.26 20.70
N LYS A 42 -19.27 3.19 19.96
CA LYS A 42 -18.24 3.23 18.92
C LYS A 42 -18.83 3.75 17.61
N HIS A 43 -18.24 4.80 17.09
CA HIS A 43 -18.55 5.36 15.78
C HIS A 43 -17.38 5.16 14.82
N GLU A 44 -17.71 4.96 13.55
CA GLU A 44 -16.71 4.85 12.48
C GLU A 44 -17.12 5.76 11.32
N LYS A 45 -16.13 6.47 10.78
CA LYS A 45 -16.29 7.31 9.59
C LYS A 45 -15.19 7.00 8.60
N THR A 46 -15.56 6.69 7.37
CA THR A 46 -14.60 6.49 6.29
C THR A 46 -14.60 7.68 5.34
N ILE A 47 -13.42 8.24 5.13
CA ILE A 47 -13.16 9.31 4.17
C ILE A 47 -12.49 8.68 2.95
N TRP A 48 -13.06 8.91 1.77
CA TRP A 48 -12.52 8.43 0.51
C TRP A 48 -11.74 9.53 -0.19
N ILE A 49 -10.52 9.20 -0.58
CA ILE A 49 -9.59 10.12 -1.21
C ILE A 49 -9.13 9.51 -2.53
N ASP A 50 -9.29 10.26 -3.62
CA ASP A 50 -8.76 9.87 -4.92
C ASP A 50 -7.32 10.36 -5.04
N ALA A 51 -6.40 9.49 -5.44
CA ALA A 51 -4.99 9.82 -5.59
C ALA A 51 -4.52 9.50 -7.01
N THR A 52 -3.67 10.37 -7.56
CA THR A 52 -3.04 10.19 -8.87
C THR A 52 -1.53 10.31 -8.75
N MET A 53 -0.80 9.45 -9.45
CA MET A 53 0.66 9.42 -9.47
C MET A 53 1.13 9.33 -10.92
N ASN A 54 2.08 10.18 -11.32
CA ASN A 54 2.60 10.21 -12.69
C ASN A 54 3.65 9.12 -12.96
N ASP A 55 4.24 8.54 -11.91
CA ASP A 55 5.24 7.47 -12.03
C ASP A 55 4.55 6.12 -12.29
N VAL A 56 4.35 5.81 -13.57
CA VAL A 56 3.73 4.54 -14.01
C VAL A 56 4.71 3.36 -13.98
N ASP A 57 6.01 3.64 -13.94
CA ASP A 57 7.08 2.64 -13.89
C ASP A 57 7.54 2.37 -12.46
N SER A 58 6.82 2.89 -11.47
CA SER A 58 7.11 2.69 -10.05
C SER A 58 7.16 1.21 -9.69
N LYS A 59 8.27 0.80 -9.06
CA LYS A 59 8.43 -0.55 -8.52
C LYS A 59 7.38 -0.91 -7.47
N LEU A 60 6.65 0.08 -6.94
CA LEU A 60 5.56 -0.14 -5.98
C LEU A 60 4.25 -0.57 -6.65
N LEU A 61 4.08 -0.30 -7.95
CA LEU A 61 2.81 -0.54 -8.65
C LEU A 61 2.27 -1.98 -8.49
N PRO A 62 3.09 -3.05 -8.59
CA PRO A 62 2.60 -4.42 -8.37
C PRO A 62 2.06 -4.68 -6.96
N TYR A 63 2.49 -3.88 -5.98
CA TYR A 63 2.10 -4.02 -4.57
C TYR A 63 0.91 -3.14 -4.17
N LEU A 64 0.48 -2.23 -5.02
CA LEU A 64 -0.64 -1.33 -4.77
C LEU A 64 -1.98 -2.04 -5.04
N LYS A 65 -2.26 -3.07 -4.26
CA LYS A 65 -3.45 -3.92 -4.35
C LYS A 65 -4.54 -3.50 -3.38
N GLN A 66 -5.77 -3.91 -3.65
CA GLN A 66 -6.91 -3.70 -2.75
C GLN A 66 -6.58 -4.16 -1.32
N GLY A 67 -6.91 -3.35 -0.33
CA GLY A 67 -6.69 -3.64 1.09
C GLY A 67 -5.29 -3.28 1.61
N VAL A 68 -4.32 -3.04 0.73
CA VAL A 68 -2.97 -2.62 1.14
C VAL A 68 -3.04 -1.24 1.81
N LYS A 69 -2.40 -1.11 2.97
CA LYS A 69 -2.28 0.15 3.68
C LYS A 69 -1.12 0.95 3.11
N VAL A 70 -1.39 2.20 2.79
CA VAL A 70 -0.41 3.13 2.23
C VAL A 70 -0.38 4.43 3.03
N PHE A 71 0.81 5.04 3.13
CA PHE A 71 0.99 6.44 3.42
C PHE A 71 1.16 7.18 2.10
N VAL A 72 0.42 8.25 1.91
CA VAL A 72 0.49 9.08 0.72
C VAL A 72 0.59 10.54 1.11
N ARG A 73 1.53 11.25 0.48
CA ARG A 73 1.71 12.68 0.61
C ARG A 73 1.77 13.35 -0.76
N GLY A 74 1.09 14.48 -0.90
CA GLY A 74 1.11 15.20 -2.18
C GLY A 74 0.37 16.53 -2.16
N ASN A 75 0.23 17.11 -3.35
CA ASN A 75 -0.55 18.31 -3.54
C ASN A 75 -2.04 17.95 -3.51
N GLY A 76 -2.77 18.60 -2.59
CA GLY A 76 -4.18 18.35 -2.40
C GLY A 76 -5.06 19.32 -3.19
N SER A 77 -6.25 18.88 -3.52
CA SER A 77 -7.35 19.73 -3.93
C SER A 77 -8.66 19.20 -3.38
N LEU A 78 -9.61 20.10 -3.16
CA LEU A 78 -10.95 19.77 -2.73
C LEU A 78 -11.90 19.98 -3.90
N ARG A 79 -12.88 19.08 -4.03
CA ARG A 79 -13.93 19.20 -5.04
C ARG A 79 -15.29 18.95 -4.40
N VAL A 80 -16.29 19.58 -4.95
CA VAL A 80 -17.70 19.29 -4.65
C VAL A 80 -18.28 18.58 -5.86
N TYR A 81 -18.98 17.48 -5.65
CA TYR A 81 -19.61 16.70 -6.72
C TYR A 81 -20.99 16.23 -6.30
N SER A 82 -21.88 16.05 -7.30
CA SER A 82 -23.16 15.43 -7.07
C SER A 82 -22.99 13.90 -7.08
N SER A 83 -23.41 13.26 -6.00
CA SER A 83 -23.37 11.80 -5.90
C SER A 83 -24.50 11.19 -6.73
N PRO A 84 -24.21 10.31 -7.71
CA PRO A 84 -25.26 9.69 -8.53
C PRO A 84 -26.19 8.77 -7.73
N LYS A 85 -25.72 8.30 -6.56
CA LYS A 85 -26.46 7.33 -5.73
C LYS A 85 -27.61 7.96 -4.95
N ASP A 86 -27.40 9.16 -4.43
CA ASP A 86 -28.36 9.86 -3.53
C ASP A 86 -28.69 11.29 -3.97
N ARG A 87 -28.12 11.72 -5.11
CA ARG A 87 -28.26 13.08 -5.69
C ARG A 87 -27.86 14.22 -4.74
N MET A 88 -27.11 13.89 -3.68
CA MET A 88 -26.63 14.89 -2.73
C MET A 88 -25.27 15.44 -3.17
N MET A 89 -25.01 16.69 -2.84
CA MET A 89 -23.69 17.30 -3.00
C MET A 89 -22.75 16.75 -1.94
N LYS A 90 -21.62 16.20 -2.39
CA LYS A 90 -20.56 15.66 -1.52
C LYS A 90 -19.24 16.35 -1.77
N ALA A 91 -18.48 16.54 -0.71
CA ALA A 91 -17.10 16.97 -0.79
C ALA A 91 -16.20 15.75 -1.00
N GLY A 92 -15.22 15.89 -1.86
CA GLY A 92 -14.17 14.91 -2.08
C GLY A 92 -12.80 15.57 -2.07
N ALA A 93 -11.80 14.84 -1.62
CA ALA A 93 -10.41 15.24 -1.70
C ALA A 93 -9.69 14.48 -2.79
N THR A 94 -8.78 15.13 -3.48
CA THR A 94 -7.87 14.51 -4.44
C THR A 94 -6.43 14.85 -4.07
N ILE A 95 -5.51 13.89 -4.29
CA ILE A 95 -4.08 14.06 -4.05
C ILE A 95 -3.33 13.79 -5.35
N ASN A 96 -2.53 14.75 -5.79
CA ASN A 96 -1.47 14.49 -6.76
C ASN A 96 -0.23 14.05 -5.95
N VAL A 97 0.06 12.76 -6.02
CA VAL A 97 1.04 12.06 -5.18
C VAL A 97 2.45 12.54 -5.50
N ARG A 98 3.20 12.88 -4.46
CA ARG A 98 4.64 13.18 -4.50
C ARG A 98 5.45 12.10 -3.84
N GLU A 99 4.84 11.45 -2.84
CA GLU A 99 5.46 10.40 -2.06
C GLU A 99 4.40 9.37 -1.70
N ILE A 100 4.74 8.11 -1.84
CA ILE A 100 3.92 6.98 -1.45
C ILE A 100 4.80 5.93 -0.80
N GLU A 101 4.34 5.41 0.33
CA GLU A 101 4.98 4.33 1.06
C GLU A 101 3.96 3.26 1.41
N LEU A 102 4.38 2.00 1.37
CA LEU A 102 3.60 0.90 1.90
C LEU A 102 3.70 0.94 3.42
N VAL A 103 2.57 1.05 4.09
CA VAL A 103 2.52 0.97 5.55
C VAL A 103 2.32 -0.50 5.91
N GLY A 104 3.38 -1.16 6.36
CA GLY A 104 3.32 -2.54 6.83
C GLY A 104 2.32 -2.71 7.97
N GLY A 105 1.66 -3.85 8.01
CA GLY A 105 0.92 -4.28 9.20
C GLY A 105 1.85 -4.35 10.43
N SER A 106 1.30 -4.47 11.61
CA SER A 106 2.06 -4.68 12.84
C SER A 106 3.18 -5.69 12.59
N GLY A 107 4.44 -5.28 12.78
CA GLY A 107 5.64 -5.92 12.26
C GLY A 107 5.91 -7.39 12.67
N ASP A 108 4.98 -8.03 13.35
CA ASP A 108 5.07 -9.41 13.82
C ASP A 108 4.16 -10.40 13.06
N GLU A 109 3.21 -9.93 12.23
CA GLU A 109 2.34 -10.83 11.47
C GLU A 109 2.89 -11.08 10.07
N VAL A 110 3.31 -12.31 9.83
CA VAL A 110 3.66 -12.79 8.48
C VAL A 110 2.41 -12.72 7.59
N PRO A 111 2.48 -12.07 6.43
CA PRO A 111 1.34 -11.98 5.53
C PRO A 111 0.92 -13.37 5.07
N LYS A 112 -0.39 -13.59 4.93
CA LYS A 112 -0.93 -14.87 4.46
C LYS A 112 -0.73 -15.08 2.96
N GLN A 113 -0.59 -14.00 2.21
CA GLN A 113 -0.42 -14.00 0.75
C GLN A 113 0.66 -13.00 0.33
N LEU A 114 1.33 -13.31 -0.76
CA LEU A 114 2.38 -12.49 -1.38
C LEU A 114 2.01 -12.17 -2.82
N VAL A 115 2.45 -11.00 -3.29
CA VAL A 115 2.26 -10.58 -4.68
C VAL A 115 3.37 -11.17 -5.54
N ASP A 116 3.02 -11.96 -6.56
CA ASP A 116 3.98 -12.47 -7.54
C ASP A 116 4.58 -11.31 -8.35
N PRO A 117 5.91 -11.15 -8.36
CA PRO A 117 6.55 -10.05 -9.06
C PRO A 117 6.45 -10.16 -10.60
N ALA A 118 6.13 -11.35 -11.12
CA ALA A 118 6.06 -11.59 -12.56
C ALA A 118 4.70 -11.15 -13.16
N ASP A 119 3.59 -11.45 -12.47
CA ASP A 119 2.25 -11.24 -12.99
C ASP A 119 1.32 -10.43 -12.06
N GLY A 120 1.79 -10.11 -10.85
CA GLY A 120 1.04 -9.37 -9.85
C GLY A 120 -0.09 -10.16 -9.17
N SER A 121 -0.17 -11.47 -9.40
CA SER A 121 -1.16 -12.34 -8.74
C SER A 121 -0.83 -12.57 -7.27
N LEU A 122 -1.85 -12.88 -6.45
CA LEU A 122 -1.67 -13.19 -5.03
C LEU A 122 -1.52 -14.70 -4.82
N HIS A 123 -0.43 -15.08 -4.16
CA HIS A 123 -0.17 -16.47 -3.81
C HIS A 123 -0.02 -16.65 -2.31
N PRO A 124 -0.57 -17.74 -1.73
CA PRO A 124 -0.38 -18.06 -0.32
C PRO A 124 1.09 -18.22 0.04
N VAL A 125 1.45 -17.78 1.24
CA VAL A 125 2.77 -18.08 1.83
C VAL A 125 2.80 -19.55 2.19
N GLN A 126 3.77 -20.29 1.64
CA GLN A 126 3.98 -21.69 1.92
C GLN A 126 4.92 -21.90 3.10
N LYS A 127 5.96 -21.06 3.22
CA LYS A 127 7.04 -21.22 4.19
C LYS A 127 7.56 -19.87 4.64
N TYR A 128 7.91 -19.76 5.91
CA TYR A 128 8.59 -18.58 6.43
C TYR A 128 9.55 -18.96 7.55
N TYR A 129 10.61 -18.18 7.72
CA TYR A 129 11.59 -18.35 8.80
C TYR A 129 12.39 -17.07 9.03
N TRP A 130 12.79 -16.84 10.27
CA TRP A 130 13.68 -15.75 10.64
C TRP A 130 15.12 -16.01 10.17
N VAL A 131 15.77 -14.96 9.65
CA VAL A 131 17.18 -14.98 9.35
C VAL A 131 17.83 -13.72 9.89
N GLU A 132 18.89 -13.86 10.66
CA GLU A 132 19.81 -12.77 10.95
C GLU A 132 20.68 -12.52 9.72
N ARG A 133 20.58 -11.33 9.14
CA ARG A 133 21.50 -10.91 8.07
C ARG A 133 22.57 -10.00 8.64
N ASP A 134 23.83 -10.37 8.46
CA ASP A 134 24.96 -9.48 8.62
C ASP A 134 25.03 -8.56 7.37
N ASN A 135 24.49 -7.36 7.52
CA ASN A 135 24.79 -6.31 6.58
C ASN A 135 26.05 -5.58 7.06
N LYS A 136 27.16 -5.71 6.34
CA LYS A 136 28.45 -5.09 6.68
C LYS A 136 28.42 -3.56 6.81
N ALA A 137 27.36 -2.93 6.30
CA ALA A 137 27.17 -1.47 6.32
C ALA A 137 26.13 -1.00 7.35
N MET A 138 25.31 -1.88 7.90
CA MET A 138 24.25 -1.55 8.87
C MET A 138 24.17 -2.62 9.96
N LYS A 139 23.67 -2.23 11.14
CA LYS A 139 23.38 -3.14 12.26
C LYS A 139 22.55 -4.33 11.78
N LYS A 140 22.80 -5.53 12.37
CA LYS A 140 22.04 -6.76 12.15
C LYS A 140 20.56 -6.48 11.98
N ASP A 141 20.06 -6.62 10.73
CA ASP A 141 18.64 -6.52 10.45
C ASP A 141 18.03 -7.92 10.54
N GLU A 142 17.19 -8.12 11.53
CA GLU A 142 16.34 -9.30 11.59
C GLU A 142 15.29 -9.20 10.49
N VAL A 143 15.24 -10.18 9.62
CA VAL A 143 14.29 -10.25 8.52
C VAL A 143 13.62 -11.62 8.46
N TYR A 144 12.36 -11.68 8.05
CA TYR A 144 11.72 -12.92 7.66
C TYR A 144 12.00 -13.22 6.19
N ASN A 145 12.43 -14.44 5.91
CA ASN A 145 12.33 -14.99 4.56
C ASN A 145 10.96 -15.64 4.39
N LEU A 146 10.30 -15.31 3.31
CA LEU A 146 9.00 -15.83 2.94
C LEU A 146 9.13 -16.53 1.60
N ILE A 147 8.43 -17.64 1.44
CA ILE A 147 8.38 -18.39 0.17
C ILE A 147 6.89 -18.62 -0.13
N ASP A 148 6.45 -18.24 -1.32
CA ASP A 148 5.11 -18.52 -1.78
C ASP A 148 4.95 -19.96 -2.32
N VAL A 149 3.74 -20.33 -2.68
CA VAL A 149 3.44 -21.68 -3.23
C VAL A 149 4.06 -21.95 -4.59
N ARG A 150 4.52 -20.91 -5.31
CA ARG A 150 5.26 -21.02 -6.58
C ARG A 150 6.78 -21.10 -6.38
N GLY A 151 7.25 -20.96 -5.14
CA GLY A 151 8.68 -20.96 -4.82
C GLY A 151 9.36 -19.61 -4.98
N ASN A 152 8.61 -18.51 -5.15
CA ASN A 152 9.18 -17.18 -5.16
C ASN A 152 9.62 -16.79 -3.75
N HIS A 153 10.80 -16.17 -3.66
CA HIS A 153 11.40 -15.74 -2.40
C HIS A 153 11.16 -14.26 -2.15
N PHE A 154 10.85 -13.93 -0.90
CA PHE A 154 10.63 -12.57 -0.43
C PHE A 154 11.32 -12.35 0.91
N ILE A 155 11.59 -11.09 1.22
CA ILE A 155 12.11 -10.65 2.51
C ILE A 155 11.12 -9.69 3.13
N MET A 156 10.74 -9.95 4.37
CA MET A 156 9.97 -9.02 5.20
C MET A 156 10.86 -8.45 6.30
N ASN A 157 10.94 -7.13 6.41
CA ASN A 157 11.66 -6.46 7.48
C ASN A 157 10.80 -6.38 8.77
N LYS A 158 11.38 -5.89 9.88
CA LYS A 158 10.67 -5.67 11.16
C LYS A 158 9.47 -4.73 11.07
N ALA A 159 9.47 -3.83 10.09
CA ALA A 159 8.34 -2.92 9.85
C ALA A 159 7.22 -3.57 9.01
N GLY A 160 7.35 -4.85 8.63
CA GLY A 160 6.36 -5.58 7.85
C GLY A 160 6.41 -5.32 6.34
N PHE A 161 7.45 -4.62 5.85
CA PHE A 161 7.63 -4.43 4.41
C PHE A 161 8.16 -5.70 3.76
N VAL A 162 7.47 -6.15 2.73
CA VAL A 162 7.80 -7.35 1.95
C VAL A 162 8.35 -6.93 0.59
N THR A 163 9.53 -7.43 0.24
CA THR A 163 10.18 -7.21 -1.05
C THR A 163 10.58 -8.53 -1.70
N PRO A 164 10.46 -8.69 -3.03
CA PRO A 164 10.99 -9.85 -3.73
C PRO A 164 12.49 -10.00 -3.51
N TYR A 165 12.95 -11.23 -3.39
CA TYR A 165 14.34 -11.56 -3.19
C TYR A 165 14.78 -12.67 -4.13
N VAL A 166 15.84 -12.43 -4.88
CA VAL A 166 16.50 -13.46 -5.68
C VAL A 166 17.67 -13.98 -4.87
N PRO A 167 17.66 -15.26 -4.42
CA PRO A 167 18.82 -15.85 -3.75
C PRO A 167 20.02 -15.84 -4.71
N THR A 168 21.09 -15.16 -4.33
CA THR A 168 22.37 -15.33 -5.01
C THR A 168 23.01 -16.63 -4.52
N GLU A 169 23.49 -17.47 -5.42
CA GLU A 169 24.06 -18.82 -5.14
C GLU A 169 25.29 -18.85 -4.21
N GLN A 170 25.65 -17.74 -3.59
CA GLN A 170 26.85 -17.60 -2.75
C GLN A 170 26.64 -17.67 -1.24
N ASN A 171 25.47 -18.02 -0.76
CA ASN A 171 25.20 -18.15 0.70
C ASN A 171 24.55 -19.50 1.03
N GLN A 172 25.19 -20.61 0.67
CA GLN A 172 24.99 -21.91 1.31
C GLN A 172 26.06 -22.13 2.37
#